data_b2cdc9430378763df809c28863966a67
#
_entry.id   b2cdc9430378763df809c28863966a67
#
_cell.length_a   1.000
_cell.length_b   1.000
_cell.length_c   1.000
_cell.angle_alpha   90.00
_cell.angle_beta   90.00
_cell.angle_gamma   90.00
#
_symmetry.space_group_name_H-M   'P 1'
#
loop_
_entity.id
_entity.type
_entity.pdbx_description
1 polymer ?
#
loop_
_entity_poly.entity_id
_entity_poly.type
_entity_poly.pdbx_seq_one_letter_code
_entity_poly.pdbx_strand_id
1 'polypeptide(L)'
;FGEKQSHAVYLLSLQEVSRLDVVNYISHGLMRGPEEGEEKPEGVEASSEGDKEAEPDPLEKYATNLNKLAADGKIDPLIGRQLEIERTVEILCRRRKNNPLYVGEAGVGKTALAEGLALMIEEGRVPDVLNDAVIYALDMGTLVAGTKYRGDFEKRLKAVLAALRKNPGAILFIDEIHTVIGAGAASGGVMDASNLIKPVLANGQLRCIGSTTYQEYRGIFEKDHALARRFQKIDVLEPSVDETVEILKGLQSRFEEHHGIKYSEDAIKAAADLASRHINDRHLPDKAIDVIDEAGASLRLQ
;
A
#
# COMPACT_ATOMS: atom_id res chain seq x y z
N PHE A 1 4.25 14.75 -35.28
CA PHE A 1 3.05 15.61 -35.45
C PHE A 1 3.18 17.03 -34.89
N GLY A 2 4.19 17.32 -34.01
CA GLY A 2 4.48 18.69 -33.54
C GLY A 2 5.11 19.58 -34.61
N GLU A 3 5.88 19.03 -35.52
CA GLU A 3 6.50 19.73 -36.67
C GLU A 3 5.70 19.45 -37.95
N LYS A 4 4.85 20.41 -38.34
CA LYS A 4 3.99 20.33 -39.52
C LYS A 4 4.73 20.21 -40.84
N GLN A 5 6.03 20.47 -40.87
CA GLN A 5 6.88 20.40 -42.08
C GLN A 5 7.75 19.13 -42.17
N SER A 6 7.54 18.16 -41.27
CA SER A 6 8.29 16.91 -41.27
C SER A 6 7.81 15.98 -42.40
N HIS A 7 8.77 15.46 -43.21
CA HIS A 7 8.51 14.46 -44.26
C HIS A 7 7.77 13.22 -43.75
N ALA A 8 8.02 12.82 -42.49
CA ALA A 8 7.35 11.69 -41.86
C ALA A 8 5.85 11.96 -41.63
N VAL A 9 5.49 13.18 -41.22
CA VAL A 9 4.08 13.60 -41.06
C VAL A 9 3.36 13.65 -42.39
N TYR A 10 4.04 14.12 -43.46
CA TYR A 10 3.51 14.13 -44.82
C TYR A 10 3.23 12.70 -45.33
N LEU A 11 4.16 11.76 -45.15
CA LEU A 11 3.96 10.36 -45.55
C LEU A 11 2.85 9.64 -44.78
N LEU A 12 2.69 9.92 -43.47
CA LEU A 12 1.60 9.40 -42.66
C LEU A 12 0.24 9.97 -43.12
N SER A 13 0.20 11.27 -43.46
CA SER A 13 -1.03 11.89 -43.98
C SER A 13 -1.44 11.37 -45.36
N LEU A 14 -0.50 10.97 -46.20
CA LEU A 14 -0.77 10.31 -47.49
C LEU A 14 -1.41 8.92 -47.34
N GLN A 15 -1.21 8.28 -46.20
CA GLN A 15 -1.81 6.99 -45.86
C GLN A 15 -3.03 7.12 -44.92
N GLU A 16 -3.60 8.33 -44.84
CA GLU A 16 -4.76 8.65 -43.99
C GLU A 16 -4.57 8.35 -42.47
N VAL A 17 -3.33 8.20 -42.03
CA VAL A 17 -2.99 7.95 -40.64
C VAL A 17 -2.95 9.27 -39.87
N SER A 18 -3.92 9.45 -38.97
CA SER A 18 -4.01 10.63 -38.11
C SER A 18 -3.09 10.55 -36.90
N ARG A 19 -2.85 11.69 -36.24
CA ARG A 19 -2.14 11.72 -34.97
C ARG A 19 -2.80 10.80 -33.91
N LEU A 20 -4.11 10.73 -33.93
CA LEU A 20 -4.88 9.90 -32.97
C LEU A 20 -4.63 8.41 -33.22
N ASP A 21 -4.53 7.99 -34.49
CA ASP A 21 -4.28 6.60 -34.85
C ASP A 21 -2.89 6.14 -34.40
N VAL A 22 -1.88 7.01 -34.53
CA VAL A 22 -0.52 6.73 -34.05
C VAL A 22 -0.46 6.64 -32.54
N VAL A 23 -1.17 7.54 -31.84
CA VAL A 23 -1.24 7.51 -30.37
C VAL A 23 -1.98 6.26 -29.87
N ASN A 24 -3.09 5.89 -30.53
CA ASN A 24 -3.84 4.68 -30.20
C ASN A 24 -3.05 3.40 -30.49
N TYR A 25 -2.29 3.38 -31.58
CA TYR A 25 -1.43 2.25 -31.88
C TYR A 25 -0.30 2.07 -30.86
N ILE A 26 0.35 3.17 -30.45
CA ILE A 26 1.44 3.12 -29.46
C ILE A 26 0.91 2.76 -28.06
N SER A 27 -0.30 3.22 -27.69
CA SER A 27 -0.84 3.01 -26.36
C SER A 27 -1.67 1.73 -26.20
N HIS A 28 -2.28 1.22 -27.26
CA HIS A 28 -3.23 0.10 -27.19
C HIS A 28 -2.99 -1.01 -28.23
N GLY A 29 -2.04 -0.86 -29.16
CA GLY A 29 -1.73 -1.85 -30.20
C GLY A 29 -2.85 -2.04 -31.25
N LEU A 30 -3.81 -1.12 -31.35
CA LEU A 30 -4.97 -1.22 -32.24
C LEU A 30 -4.71 -0.52 -33.58
N MET A 31 -4.82 -1.25 -34.69
CA MET A 31 -4.88 -0.70 -36.03
C MET A 31 -6.33 -0.57 -36.52
N ARG A 32 -6.69 0.54 -37.17
CA ARG A 32 -7.94 0.64 -37.94
C ARG A 32 -7.90 -0.26 -39.16
N GLY A 33 -8.91 -1.11 -39.35
CA GLY A 33 -9.19 -1.74 -40.62
C GLY A 33 -9.85 -0.75 -41.60
N PRO A 34 -9.90 -1.03 -42.95
CA PRO A 34 -10.45 -0.12 -43.91
C PRO A 34 -11.95 0.13 -43.72
N GLU A 35 -12.34 1.41 -43.66
CA GLU A 35 -13.73 1.86 -43.58
C GLU A 35 -14.44 1.69 -44.93
N GLU A 36 -15.54 0.98 -44.97
CA GLU A 36 -16.58 1.11 -46.01
C GLU A 36 -17.67 2.09 -45.54
N GLY A 37 -17.98 2.99 -46.46
CA GLY A 37 -18.84 4.15 -46.49
C GLY A 37 -20.13 4.29 -45.66
N GLU A 38 -20.32 5.53 -45.28
CA GLU A 38 -21.54 6.36 -45.14
C GLU A 38 -22.91 5.68 -44.87
N GLU A 39 -23.54 6.06 -43.76
CA GLU A 39 -24.81 6.85 -43.73
C GLU A 39 -25.31 7.03 -42.28
N LYS A 40 -25.65 8.27 -41.88
CA LYS A 40 -26.48 8.54 -40.72
C LYS A 40 -27.94 8.20 -41.02
N PRO A 41 -28.71 7.66 -40.08
CA PRO A 41 -29.77 8.46 -39.49
C PRO A 41 -29.98 8.27 -37.95
N GLU A 42 -30.74 9.20 -37.40
CA GLU A 42 -31.14 9.37 -36.01
C GLU A 42 -31.98 8.20 -35.45
N GLY A 43 -31.74 7.97 -34.14
CA GLY A 43 -32.74 7.50 -33.20
C GLY A 43 -33.16 6.03 -33.30
N VAL A 44 -32.74 5.24 -32.32
CA VAL A 44 -33.57 4.32 -31.52
C VAL A 44 -32.67 3.74 -30.42
N GLU A 45 -33.08 3.84 -29.18
CA GLU A 45 -32.56 3.07 -28.06
C GLU A 45 -32.74 1.58 -28.34
N ALA A 46 -31.65 0.83 -28.38
CA ALA A 46 -31.69 -0.61 -28.30
C ALA A 46 -30.46 -1.11 -27.54
N SER A 47 -30.74 -1.66 -26.39
CA SER A 47 -29.86 -2.49 -25.59
C SER A 47 -29.06 -3.48 -26.43
N SER A 48 -27.75 -3.29 -26.51
CA SER A 48 -26.82 -4.36 -26.86
C SER A 48 -25.97 -4.67 -25.64
N GLU A 49 -26.28 -5.77 -24.99
CA GLU A 49 -25.36 -6.52 -24.14
C GLU A 49 -24.20 -6.96 -25.04
N GLY A 50 -23.18 -6.15 -25.11
CA GLY A 50 -21.87 -6.52 -25.63
C GLY A 50 -20.94 -6.65 -24.45
N ASP A 51 -20.21 -7.76 -24.34
CA ASP A 51 -19.24 -8.10 -23.33
C ASP A 51 -18.39 -6.89 -22.94
N LYS A 52 -18.77 -6.21 -21.85
CA LYS A 52 -17.86 -5.36 -21.12
C LYS A 52 -16.89 -6.30 -20.46
N GLU A 53 -15.67 -6.40 -20.98
CA GLU A 53 -14.55 -6.83 -20.16
C GLU A 53 -14.68 -6.06 -18.85
N ALA A 54 -14.95 -6.77 -17.77
CA ALA A 54 -15.14 -6.19 -16.46
C ALA A 54 -13.86 -5.42 -16.13
N GLU A 55 -13.98 -4.08 -15.97
CA GLU A 55 -12.82 -3.30 -15.51
C GLU A 55 -12.31 -3.99 -14.22
N PRO A 56 -11.02 -4.30 -14.13
CA PRO A 56 -10.48 -5.02 -12.98
C PRO A 56 -10.85 -4.28 -11.71
N ASP A 57 -11.20 -5.04 -10.67
CA ASP A 57 -11.63 -4.47 -9.37
C ASP A 57 -10.59 -3.44 -8.92
N PRO A 58 -10.97 -2.19 -8.62
CA PRO A 58 -10.06 -1.17 -8.13
C PRO A 58 -9.24 -1.61 -6.91
N LEU A 59 -9.76 -2.55 -6.08
CA LEU A 59 -9.02 -3.12 -4.96
C LEU A 59 -7.89 -4.03 -5.43
N GLU A 60 -8.12 -4.87 -6.42
CA GLU A 60 -7.07 -5.75 -6.97
C GLU A 60 -5.97 -4.97 -7.67
N LYS A 61 -6.32 -3.80 -8.25
CA LYS A 61 -5.38 -2.97 -9.00
C LYS A 61 -4.53 -2.04 -8.14
N TYR A 62 -5.10 -1.50 -7.05
CA TYR A 62 -4.50 -0.41 -6.28
C TYR A 62 -4.32 -0.73 -4.80
N ALA A 63 -4.65 -1.93 -4.36
CA ALA A 63 -4.46 -2.36 -2.99
C ALA A 63 -4.07 -3.83 -2.93
N THR A 64 -3.26 -4.17 -1.94
CA THR A 64 -2.86 -5.54 -1.66
C THR A 64 -3.73 -6.10 -0.55
N ASN A 65 -4.37 -7.24 -0.77
CA ASN A 65 -5.13 -7.94 0.25
C ASN A 65 -4.17 -8.70 1.17
N LEU A 66 -3.97 -8.21 2.40
CA LEU A 66 -3.04 -8.81 3.36
C LEU A 66 -3.55 -10.16 3.88
N ASN A 67 -4.85 -10.36 4.03
CA ASN A 67 -5.41 -11.65 4.43
C ASN A 67 -5.09 -12.73 3.40
N LYS A 68 -5.22 -12.41 2.11
CA LYS A 68 -4.83 -13.34 1.04
C LYS A 68 -3.35 -13.68 1.08
N LEU A 69 -2.48 -12.70 1.34
CA LEU A 69 -1.04 -12.95 1.52
C LEU A 69 -0.78 -13.83 2.75
N ALA A 70 -1.54 -13.63 3.84
CA ALA A 70 -1.46 -14.47 5.04
C ALA A 70 -1.87 -15.92 4.74
N ALA A 71 -3.00 -16.12 4.06
CA ALA A 71 -3.48 -17.45 3.64
C ALA A 71 -2.49 -18.15 2.71
N ASP A 72 -1.82 -17.40 1.82
CA ASP A 72 -0.76 -17.91 0.93
C ASP A 72 0.57 -18.19 1.66
N GLY A 73 0.68 -17.93 2.96
CA GLY A 73 1.91 -18.09 3.74
C GLY A 73 3.03 -17.10 3.40
N LYS A 74 2.68 -15.97 2.76
CA LYS A 74 3.65 -14.93 2.33
C LYS A 74 3.93 -13.86 3.37
N ILE A 75 3.20 -13.87 4.49
CA ILE A 75 3.41 -12.95 5.61
C ILE A 75 4.31 -13.61 6.65
N ASP A 76 5.28 -12.85 7.13
CA ASP A 76 6.17 -13.28 8.20
C ASP A 76 5.45 -13.30 9.56
N PRO A 77 5.79 -14.24 10.46
CA PRO A 77 5.19 -14.28 11.77
C PRO A 77 5.55 -13.02 12.57
N LEU A 78 4.54 -12.41 13.20
CA LEU A 78 4.74 -11.29 14.10
C LEU A 78 5.26 -11.81 15.45
N ILE A 79 6.47 -11.43 15.80
CA ILE A 79 7.12 -11.82 17.05
C ILE A 79 7.10 -10.64 18.04
N GLY A 80 6.65 -10.91 19.25
CA GLY A 80 6.42 -9.85 20.23
C GLY A 80 5.22 -8.97 19.84
N ARG A 81 5.24 -7.70 20.25
CA ARG A 81 4.22 -6.68 19.87
C ARG A 81 2.80 -7.01 20.33
N GLN A 82 2.66 -7.84 21.35
CA GLN A 82 1.33 -8.27 21.83
C GLN A 82 0.49 -7.07 22.30
N LEU A 83 1.11 -6.11 23.00
CA LEU A 83 0.42 -4.93 23.53
C LEU A 83 -0.08 -4.01 22.42
N GLU A 84 0.73 -3.82 21.38
CA GLU A 84 0.35 -2.99 20.23
C GLU A 84 -0.79 -3.64 19.43
N ILE A 85 -0.78 -4.95 19.26
CA ILE A 85 -1.86 -5.70 18.59
C ILE A 85 -3.14 -5.65 19.42
N GLU A 86 -3.08 -5.97 20.71
CA GLU A 86 -4.25 -5.89 21.61
C GLU A 86 -4.87 -4.50 21.57
N ARG A 87 -4.02 -3.46 21.61
CA ARG A 87 -4.48 -2.08 21.53
C ARG A 87 -5.09 -1.76 20.16
N THR A 88 -4.54 -2.29 19.08
CA THR A 88 -5.09 -2.14 17.72
C THR A 88 -6.49 -2.74 17.64
N VAL A 89 -6.66 -3.98 18.11
CA VAL A 89 -7.94 -4.68 18.15
C VAL A 89 -8.96 -3.90 18.98
N GLU A 90 -8.59 -3.45 20.18
CA GLU A 90 -9.47 -2.61 21.01
C GLU A 90 -9.95 -1.35 20.29
N ILE A 91 -9.04 -0.66 19.58
CA ILE A 91 -9.37 0.56 18.87
C ILE A 91 -10.32 0.26 17.70
N LEU A 92 -10.04 -0.78 16.90
CA LEU A 92 -10.89 -1.19 15.78
C LEU A 92 -12.31 -1.59 16.21
N CYS A 93 -12.49 -2.09 17.43
CA CYS A 93 -13.79 -2.43 18.01
C CYS A 93 -14.56 -1.22 18.59
N ARG A 94 -13.97 -0.04 18.64
CA ARG A 94 -14.64 1.16 19.16
C ARG A 94 -15.71 1.70 18.22
N ARG A 95 -16.72 2.34 18.79
CA ARG A 95 -17.74 3.05 18.02
C ARG A 95 -17.21 4.35 17.37
N ARG A 96 -16.25 5.01 18.02
CA ARG A 96 -15.64 6.29 17.58
C ARG A 96 -14.15 6.23 17.83
N LYS A 97 -13.37 7.00 17.07
CA LYS A 97 -11.90 6.96 17.08
C LYS A 97 -11.39 5.52 16.92
N ASN A 98 -12.00 4.83 15.97
CA ASN A 98 -11.76 3.42 15.67
C ASN A 98 -10.69 3.21 14.59
N ASN A 99 -9.87 4.22 14.34
CA ASN A 99 -8.76 4.14 13.40
C ASN A 99 -7.43 4.18 14.18
N PRO A 100 -6.70 3.05 14.29
CA PRO A 100 -5.37 3.04 14.89
C PRO A 100 -4.38 3.83 14.03
N LEU A 101 -3.44 4.52 14.66
CA LEU A 101 -2.31 5.18 14.01
C LEU A 101 -1.02 4.73 14.68
N TYR A 102 -0.25 3.92 13.98
CA TYR A 102 1.07 3.50 14.42
C TYR A 102 2.06 4.65 14.26
N VAL A 103 2.66 5.08 15.35
CA VAL A 103 3.63 6.17 15.37
C VAL A 103 4.95 5.66 15.92
N GLY A 104 6.02 5.74 15.13
CA GLY A 104 7.34 5.24 15.50
C GLY A 104 8.36 5.55 14.42
N GLU A 105 9.62 5.41 14.72
CA GLU A 105 10.70 5.65 13.77
C GLU A 105 10.64 4.66 12.58
N ALA A 106 11.38 4.96 11.51
CA ALA A 106 11.48 4.05 10.37
C ALA A 106 12.18 2.74 10.80
N GLY A 107 11.70 1.59 10.29
CA GLY A 107 12.32 0.29 10.56
C GLY A 107 11.95 -0.38 11.88
N VAL A 108 11.06 0.22 12.73
CA VAL A 108 10.64 -0.40 14.00
C VAL A 108 9.54 -1.48 13.87
N GLY A 109 9.07 -1.76 12.65
CA GLY A 109 8.09 -2.82 12.38
C GLY A 109 6.63 -2.38 12.35
N LYS A 110 6.31 -1.13 11.96
CA LYS A 110 4.92 -0.63 11.85
C LYS A 110 4.08 -1.39 10.83
N THR A 111 4.65 -1.70 9.67
CA THR A 111 3.99 -2.47 8.59
C THR A 111 3.74 -3.91 9.04
N ALA A 112 4.72 -4.52 9.73
CA ALA A 112 4.59 -5.87 10.29
C ALA A 112 3.42 -6.01 11.28
N LEU A 113 3.02 -4.94 11.98
CA LEU A 113 1.82 -4.96 12.85
C LEU A 113 0.53 -5.13 12.05
N ALA A 114 0.40 -4.49 10.88
CA ALA A 114 -0.78 -4.65 10.03
C ALA A 114 -0.82 -6.03 9.38
N GLU A 115 0.32 -6.54 8.95
CA GLU A 115 0.50 -7.88 8.39
C GLU A 115 0.22 -8.96 9.45
N GLY A 116 0.77 -8.81 10.64
CA GLY A 116 0.53 -9.70 11.76
C GLY A 116 -0.93 -9.74 12.20
N LEU A 117 -1.62 -8.59 12.17
CA LEU A 117 -3.06 -8.55 12.43
C LEU A 117 -3.84 -9.32 11.34
N ALA A 118 -3.47 -9.19 10.06
CA ALA A 118 -4.10 -9.95 8.98
C ALA A 118 -3.90 -11.46 9.16
N LEU A 119 -2.70 -11.88 9.57
CA LEU A 119 -2.40 -13.27 9.89
C LEU A 119 -3.26 -13.78 11.07
N MET A 120 -3.41 -12.99 12.12
CA MET A 120 -4.27 -13.33 13.27
C MET A 120 -5.75 -13.44 12.91
N ILE A 121 -6.23 -12.63 11.96
CA ILE A 121 -7.61 -12.72 11.44
C ILE A 121 -7.80 -14.06 10.71
N GLU A 122 -6.88 -14.41 9.82
CA GLU A 122 -6.93 -15.68 9.08
C GLU A 122 -6.85 -16.91 9.98
N GLU A 123 -6.10 -16.83 11.05
CA GLU A 123 -5.98 -17.90 12.05
C GLU A 123 -7.14 -17.93 13.07
N GLY A 124 -8.09 -17.01 12.97
CA GLY A 124 -9.22 -16.90 13.91
C GLY A 124 -8.80 -16.51 15.33
N ARG A 125 -7.67 -15.83 15.51
CA ARG A 125 -7.12 -15.37 16.80
C ARG A 125 -7.52 -13.95 17.16
N VAL A 126 -8.67 -13.50 16.67
CA VAL A 126 -9.24 -12.17 16.93
C VAL A 126 -10.64 -12.30 17.51
N PRO A 127 -11.19 -11.26 18.17
CA PRO A 127 -12.59 -11.28 18.59
C PRO A 127 -13.56 -11.41 17.41
N ASP A 128 -14.73 -12.01 17.65
CA ASP A 128 -15.78 -12.29 16.64
C ASP A 128 -16.12 -11.10 15.74
N VAL A 129 -16.04 -9.88 16.28
CA VAL A 129 -16.31 -8.62 15.54
C VAL A 129 -15.32 -8.39 14.38
N LEU A 130 -14.16 -9.03 14.43
CA LEU A 130 -13.08 -8.90 13.42
C LEU A 130 -12.85 -10.18 12.62
N ASN A 131 -13.59 -11.26 12.86
CA ASN A 131 -13.38 -12.54 12.15
C ASN A 131 -13.54 -12.41 10.63
N ASP A 132 -14.48 -11.57 10.18
CA ASP A 132 -14.73 -11.32 8.76
C ASP A 132 -13.98 -10.09 8.23
N ALA A 133 -13.03 -9.54 9.00
CA ALA A 133 -12.30 -8.36 8.59
C ALA A 133 -11.25 -8.70 7.53
N VAL A 134 -11.13 -7.84 6.51
CA VAL A 134 -10.13 -7.96 5.45
C VAL A 134 -9.32 -6.67 5.39
N ILE A 135 -8.01 -6.79 5.53
CA ILE A 135 -7.08 -5.65 5.50
C ILE A 135 -6.55 -5.47 4.09
N TYR A 136 -6.79 -4.30 3.53
CA TYR A 136 -6.29 -3.88 2.22
C TYR A 136 -5.20 -2.82 2.40
N ALA A 137 -3.96 -3.16 2.09
CA ALA A 137 -2.84 -2.22 2.08
C ALA A 137 -2.86 -1.40 0.78
N LEU A 138 -2.97 -0.09 0.91
CA LEU A 138 -3.01 0.83 -0.22
C LEU A 138 -1.64 0.93 -0.90
N ASP A 139 -1.59 0.64 -2.20
CA ASP A 139 -0.37 0.82 -2.99
C ASP A 139 -0.32 2.23 -3.58
N MET A 140 0.40 3.10 -2.89
CA MET A 140 0.59 4.49 -3.33
C MET A 140 1.39 4.58 -4.63
N GLY A 141 2.35 3.68 -4.85
CA GLY A 141 3.14 3.62 -6.08
C GLY A 141 2.26 3.39 -7.30
N THR A 142 1.42 2.38 -7.26
CA THR A 142 0.47 2.04 -8.34
C THR A 142 -0.61 3.10 -8.53
N LEU A 143 -1.09 3.73 -7.44
CA LEU A 143 -2.06 4.83 -7.55
C LEU A 143 -1.52 6.04 -8.30
N VAL A 144 -0.24 6.36 -8.12
CA VAL A 144 0.44 7.52 -8.73
C VAL A 144 1.01 7.18 -10.10
N ALA A 145 1.39 5.93 -10.35
CA ALA A 145 2.04 5.51 -11.59
C ALA A 145 1.20 5.89 -12.82
N GLY A 146 1.84 6.61 -13.77
CA GLY A 146 1.22 7.03 -15.03
C GLY A 146 0.13 8.11 -14.91
N THR A 147 -0.07 8.71 -13.72
CA THR A 147 -0.96 9.87 -13.59
C THR A 147 -0.24 11.13 -14.08
N LYS A 148 -0.79 11.79 -15.09
CA LYS A 148 -0.29 13.08 -15.60
C LYS A 148 -0.93 14.27 -14.89
N TYR A 149 -2.13 14.07 -14.35
CA TYR A 149 -2.94 15.10 -13.73
C TYR A 149 -3.44 14.66 -12.36
N ARG A 150 -3.60 15.62 -11.45
CA ARG A 150 -4.19 15.42 -10.13
C ARG A 150 -5.54 14.68 -10.17
N GLY A 151 -6.37 14.97 -11.17
CA GLY A 151 -7.68 14.35 -11.32
C GLY A 151 -7.64 12.83 -11.54
N ASP A 152 -6.60 12.29 -12.16
CA ASP A 152 -6.46 10.85 -12.39
C ASP A 152 -6.25 10.11 -11.07
N PHE A 153 -5.37 10.61 -10.22
CA PHE A 153 -5.15 10.09 -8.86
C PHE A 153 -6.42 10.15 -8.02
N GLU A 154 -7.09 11.31 -8.00
CA GLU A 154 -8.34 11.47 -7.25
C GLU A 154 -9.42 10.50 -7.72
N LYS A 155 -9.55 10.26 -9.03
CA LYS A 155 -10.48 9.28 -9.61
C LYS A 155 -10.16 7.86 -9.15
N ARG A 156 -8.89 7.45 -9.19
CA ARG A 156 -8.45 6.12 -8.74
C ARG A 156 -8.70 5.92 -7.25
N LEU A 157 -8.30 6.88 -6.41
CA LEU A 157 -8.53 6.81 -4.97
C LEU A 157 -10.03 6.77 -4.62
N LYS A 158 -10.88 7.56 -5.31
CA LYS A 158 -12.33 7.50 -5.16
C LYS A 158 -12.89 6.13 -5.50
N ALA A 159 -12.38 5.49 -6.56
CA ALA A 159 -12.79 4.14 -6.95
C ALA A 159 -12.43 3.10 -5.86
N VAL A 160 -11.22 3.15 -5.33
CA VAL A 160 -10.79 2.30 -4.20
C VAL A 160 -11.68 2.51 -2.97
N LEU A 161 -11.89 3.76 -2.55
CA LEU A 161 -12.74 4.08 -1.40
C LEU A 161 -14.19 3.63 -1.60
N ALA A 162 -14.72 3.71 -2.83
CA ALA A 162 -16.06 3.24 -3.16
C ALA A 162 -16.15 1.70 -3.11
N ALA A 163 -15.12 0.99 -3.57
CA ALA A 163 -15.05 -0.48 -3.50
C ALA A 163 -14.94 -0.97 -2.04
N LEU A 164 -14.09 -0.34 -1.22
CA LEU A 164 -13.98 -0.66 0.21
C LEU A 164 -15.29 -0.49 0.96
N ARG A 165 -16.08 0.55 0.64
CA ARG A 165 -17.39 0.78 1.28
C ARG A 165 -18.42 -0.31 0.99
N LYS A 166 -18.28 -1.04 -0.11
CA LYS A 166 -19.16 -2.17 -0.45
C LYS A 166 -18.86 -3.41 0.39
N ASN A 167 -17.70 -3.46 1.03
CA ASN A 167 -17.24 -4.58 1.85
C ASN A 167 -17.30 -4.19 3.35
N PRO A 168 -18.32 -4.61 4.10
CA PRO A 168 -18.54 -4.15 5.48
C PRO A 168 -17.39 -4.46 6.46
N GLY A 169 -16.61 -5.52 6.19
CA GLY A 169 -15.44 -5.92 6.97
C GLY A 169 -14.12 -5.27 6.53
N ALA A 170 -14.12 -4.46 5.47
CA ALA A 170 -12.89 -3.91 4.93
C ALA A 170 -12.21 -2.92 5.90
N ILE A 171 -10.90 -3.08 6.06
CA ILE A 171 -10.01 -2.19 6.79
C ILE A 171 -8.96 -1.70 5.80
N LEU A 172 -8.81 -0.39 5.64
CA LEU A 172 -7.79 0.21 4.80
C LEU A 172 -6.51 0.40 5.62
N PHE A 173 -5.41 -0.19 5.19
CA PHE A 173 -4.08 0.12 5.72
C PHE A 173 -3.36 1.09 4.79
N ILE A 174 -2.87 2.19 5.35
CA ILE A 174 -2.08 3.20 4.63
C ILE A 174 -0.74 3.33 5.34
N ASP A 175 0.28 2.77 4.72
CA ASP A 175 1.64 2.98 5.19
C ASP A 175 2.10 4.41 4.84
N GLU A 176 2.89 5.02 5.69
CA GLU A 176 3.30 6.41 5.56
C GLU A 176 2.14 7.36 5.23
N ILE A 177 1.04 7.25 5.99
CA ILE A 177 -0.22 7.99 5.73
C ILE A 177 -0.02 9.50 5.58
N HIS A 178 1.05 10.05 6.11
CA HIS A 178 1.43 11.46 5.95
C HIS A 178 1.68 11.86 4.48
N THR A 179 2.12 10.91 3.64
CA THR A 179 2.32 11.15 2.19
C THR A 179 1.00 11.44 1.47
N VAL A 180 -0.10 10.88 1.97
CA VAL A 180 -1.44 11.03 1.41
C VAL A 180 -2.16 12.26 1.97
N ILE A 181 -1.88 12.61 3.24
CA ILE A 181 -2.63 13.62 3.99
C ILE A 181 -1.92 14.98 4.02
N GLY A 182 -0.58 14.99 4.00
CA GLY A 182 0.22 16.21 4.24
C GLY A 182 0.79 16.90 3.01
N ALA A 183 0.70 16.28 1.87
CA ALA A 183 1.38 16.72 0.66
C ALA A 183 0.89 18.06 0.06
N GLY A 184 -0.21 18.60 0.55
CA GLY A 184 -0.81 19.83 -0.01
C GLY A 184 -0.18 21.14 0.40
N ALA A 185 0.64 21.18 1.45
CA ALA A 185 1.07 22.45 2.06
C ALA A 185 2.49 22.92 1.71
N ALA A 186 3.39 22.04 1.27
CA ALA A 186 4.82 22.36 1.18
C ALA A 186 5.47 22.29 -0.22
N SER A 187 4.83 21.67 -1.21
CA SER A 187 5.38 21.65 -2.58
C SER A 187 4.26 21.74 -3.61
N GLY A 188 4.26 22.78 -4.40
CA GLY A 188 3.24 23.16 -5.38
C GLY A 188 2.99 22.12 -6.48
N GLY A 189 2.48 20.98 -6.14
CA GLY A 189 2.15 19.92 -7.12
C GLY A 189 1.82 18.56 -6.54
N VAL A 190 1.96 18.32 -5.24
CA VAL A 190 1.74 17.00 -4.64
C VAL A 190 0.29 16.83 -4.18
N MET A 191 -0.24 15.67 -4.43
CA MET A 191 -1.62 15.23 -4.37
C MET A 191 -2.18 15.24 -2.94
N ASP A 192 -3.01 16.23 -2.62
CA ASP A 192 -3.72 16.27 -1.33
C ASP A 192 -4.98 15.38 -1.39
N ALA A 193 -4.85 14.15 -0.92
CA ALA A 193 -5.96 13.22 -0.79
C ALA A 193 -6.76 13.43 0.51
N SER A 194 -6.33 14.33 1.39
CA SER A 194 -6.98 14.56 2.68
C SER A 194 -8.46 14.93 2.53
N ASN A 195 -8.81 15.70 1.49
CA ASN A 195 -10.19 16.07 1.18
C ASN A 195 -11.08 14.88 0.77
N LEU A 196 -10.49 13.78 0.30
CA LEU A 196 -11.20 12.55 -0.07
C LEU A 196 -11.32 11.58 1.10
N ILE A 197 -10.26 11.45 1.88
CA ILE A 197 -10.19 10.48 2.98
C ILE A 197 -10.91 11.01 4.23
N LYS A 198 -10.75 12.30 4.57
CA LYS A 198 -11.38 12.92 5.76
C LYS A 198 -12.88 12.69 5.85
N PRO A 199 -13.70 12.92 4.80
CA PRO A 199 -15.14 12.67 4.88
C PRO A 199 -15.49 11.21 5.12
N VAL A 200 -14.75 10.29 4.52
CA VAL A 200 -14.98 8.84 4.63
C VAL A 200 -14.71 8.35 6.05
N LEU A 201 -13.60 8.78 6.64
CA LEU A 201 -13.26 8.50 8.04
C LEU A 201 -14.20 9.22 9.00
N ALA A 202 -14.66 10.44 8.63
CA ALA A 202 -15.56 11.22 9.47
C ALA A 202 -16.90 10.54 9.71
N ASN A 203 -17.44 9.90 8.69
CA ASN A 203 -18.75 9.26 8.73
C ASN A 203 -18.73 7.85 9.34
N GLY A 204 -17.54 7.34 9.72
CA GLY A 204 -17.38 5.97 10.25
C GLY A 204 -17.70 4.88 9.22
N GLN A 205 -17.72 5.21 7.94
CA GLN A 205 -18.04 4.31 6.85
C GLN A 205 -16.89 3.39 6.46
N LEU A 206 -15.69 3.69 6.93
CA LEU A 206 -14.48 2.91 6.68
C LEU A 206 -13.61 2.93 7.92
N ARG A 207 -13.04 1.78 8.26
CA ARG A 207 -11.96 1.64 9.24
C ARG A 207 -10.63 1.81 8.52
N CYS A 208 -9.70 2.51 9.17
CA CYS A 208 -8.38 2.76 8.59
C CYS A 208 -7.31 2.55 9.66
N ILE A 209 -6.26 1.84 9.30
CA ILE A 209 -5.02 1.75 10.06
C ILE A 209 -4.01 2.62 9.31
N GLY A 210 -3.36 3.54 10.00
CA GLY A 210 -2.29 4.35 9.41
C GLY A 210 -0.95 4.08 10.10
N SER A 211 0.15 4.30 9.39
CA SER A 211 1.49 4.37 9.96
C SER A 211 2.14 5.71 9.67
N THR A 212 3.00 6.20 10.57
CA THR A 212 3.74 7.44 10.37
C THR A 212 4.94 7.51 11.32
N THR A 213 5.85 8.48 11.10
CA THR A 213 6.94 8.77 12.03
C THR A 213 6.52 9.78 13.10
N TYR A 214 7.32 9.91 14.18
CA TYR A 214 7.06 10.94 15.21
C TYR A 214 7.15 12.36 14.65
N GLN A 215 8.07 12.60 13.73
CA GLN A 215 8.24 13.91 13.10
C GLN A 215 7.00 14.31 12.30
N GLU A 216 6.52 13.40 11.47
CA GLU A 216 5.37 13.63 10.60
C GLU A 216 4.05 13.69 11.40
N TYR A 217 3.95 12.90 12.47
CA TYR A 217 2.81 12.98 13.38
C TYR A 217 2.65 14.38 13.97
N ARG A 218 3.73 14.97 14.50
CA ARG A 218 3.72 16.33 15.04
C ARG A 218 3.50 17.38 13.95
N GLY A 219 4.07 17.16 12.76
CA GLY A 219 3.99 18.08 11.63
C GLY A 219 2.59 18.20 11.03
N ILE A 220 1.86 17.10 10.98
CA ILE A 220 0.62 16.96 10.20
C ILE A 220 -0.58 16.65 11.10
N PHE A 221 -0.53 15.55 11.85
CA PHE A 221 -1.69 15.06 12.60
C PHE A 221 -2.05 15.94 13.80
N GLU A 222 -1.08 16.43 14.56
CA GLU A 222 -1.35 17.33 15.70
C GLU A 222 -1.95 18.65 15.26
N LYS A 223 -1.59 19.12 14.06
CA LYS A 223 -2.10 20.37 13.50
C LYS A 223 -3.51 20.23 12.89
N ASP A 224 -3.85 19.01 12.43
CA ASP A 224 -5.16 18.74 11.85
C ASP A 224 -6.11 18.13 12.87
N HIS A 225 -6.87 18.98 13.56
CA HIS A 225 -7.84 18.56 14.58
C HIS A 225 -8.91 17.60 14.05
N ALA A 226 -9.23 17.62 12.75
CA ALA A 226 -10.22 16.72 12.16
C ALA A 226 -9.68 15.29 12.10
N LEU A 227 -8.42 15.11 11.72
CA LEU A 227 -7.73 13.82 11.72
C LEU A 227 -7.42 13.34 13.14
N ALA A 228 -6.89 14.19 14.01
CA ALA A 228 -6.58 13.85 15.39
C ALA A 228 -7.79 13.30 16.17
N ARG A 229 -9.01 13.76 15.82
CA ARG A 229 -10.26 13.23 16.42
C ARG A 229 -10.70 11.90 15.86
N ARG A 230 -10.12 11.42 14.76
CA ARG A 230 -10.51 10.18 14.07
C ARG A 230 -9.54 9.04 14.31
N PHE A 231 -8.27 9.37 14.52
CA PHE A 231 -7.23 8.41 14.79
C PHE A 231 -6.93 8.32 16.30
N GLN A 232 -6.54 7.11 16.71
CA GLN A 232 -6.00 6.85 18.03
C GLN A 232 -4.54 6.42 17.90
N LYS A 233 -3.65 7.21 18.44
CA LYS A 233 -2.22 6.94 18.43
C LYS A 233 -1.87 5.67 19.19
N ILE A 234 -0.98 4.87 18.61
CA ILE A 234 -0.27 3.74 19.23
C ILE A 234 1.22 4.00 19.00
N ASP A 235 1.98 4.13 20.07
CA ASP A 235 3.42 4.28 19.98
C ASP A 235 4.06 2.92 19.67
N VAL A 236 4.88 2.85 18.62
CA VAL A 236 5.64 1.66 18.24
C VAL A 236 7.12 1.98 18.48
N LEU A 237 7.60 1.54 19.62
CA LEU A 237 8.97 1.80 20.05
C LEU A 237 9.97 0.85 19.37
N GLU A 238 11.22 1.27 19.28
CA GLU A 238 12.32 0.40 18.88
C GLU A 238 12.42 -0.78 19.87
N PRO A 239 12.47 -2.04 19.40
CA PRO A 239 12.61 -3.18 20.28
C PRO A 239 14.02 -3.19 20.94
N SER A 240 14.13 -3.78 22.08
CA SER A 240 15.40 -4.07 22.72
C SER A 240 16.23 -5.08 21.92
N VAL A 241 17.52 -5.21 22.24
CA VAL A 241 18.38 -6.23 21.61
C VAL A 241 17.84 -7.64 21.83
N ASP A 242 17.36 -7.93 23.04
CA ASP A 242 16.81 -9.26 23.38
C ASP A 242 15.53 -9.55 22.60
N GLU A 243 14.61 -8.59 22.52
CA GLU A 243 13.40 -8.71 21.68
C GLU A 243 13.77 -8.86 20.20
N THR A 244 14.80 -8.18 19.74
CA THR A 244 15.29 -8.30 18.36
C THR A 244 15.85 -9.71 18.09
N VAL A 245 16.57 -10.30 19.04
CA VAL A 245 17.03 -11.69 18.92
C VAL A 245 15.86 -12.64 18.75
N GLU A 246 14.78 -12.48 19.51
CA GLU A 246 13.57 -13.32 19.36
C GLU A 246 12.88 -13.09 18.00
N ILE A 247 12.84 -11.84 17.51
CA ILE A 247 12.33 -11.53 16.17
C ILE A 247 13.17 -12.26 15.11
N LEU A 248 14.49 -12.14 15.16
CA LEU A 248 15.40 -12.81 14.22
C LEU A 248 15.25 -14.34 14.26
N LYS A 249 15.10 -14.94 15.44
CA LYS A 249 14.81 -16.39 15.58
C LYS A 249 13.50 -16.78 14.91
N GLY A 250 12.46 -15.96 15.05
CA GLY A 250 11.17 -16.21 14.41
C GLY A 250 11.24 -16.14 12.87
N LEU A 251 12.14 -15.33 12.33
CA LEU A 251 12.36 -15.17 10.90
C LEU A 251 13.43 -16.13 10.35
N GLN A 252 14.23 -16.74 11.21
CA GLN A 252 15.42 -17.54 10.87
C GLN A 252 15.14 -18.59 9.80
N SER A 253 14.08 -19.37 9.94
CA SER A 253 13.75 -20.45 9.00
C SER A 253 13.54 -19.98 7.57
N ARG A 254 12.94 -18.80 7.39
CA ARG A 254 12.70 -18.20 6.07
C ARG A 254 13.97 -17.72 5.41
N PHE A 255 14.87 -17.10 6.16
CA PHE A 255 16.19 -16.69 5.65
C PHE A 255 17.08 -17.90 5.36
N GLU A 256 17.03 -18.92 6.20
CA GLU A 256 17.74 -20.19 5.96
C GLU A 256 17.28 -20.89 4.69
N GLU A 257 15.97 -20.92 4.44
CA GLU A 257 15.39 -21.49 3.22
C GLU A 257 15.77 -20.67 1.99
N HIS A 258 15.70 -19.34 2.08
CA HIS A 258 16.01 -18.43 0.98
C HIS A 258 17.48 -18.52 0.55
N HIS A 259 18.40 -18.51 1.51
CA HIS A 259 19.84 -18.53 1.24
C HIS A 259 20.44 -19.92 1.14
N GLY A 260 19.72 -20.97 1.58
CA GLY A 260 20.22 -22.34 1.60
C GLY A 260 21.34 -22.59 2.62
N ILE A 261 21.35 -21.84 3.72
CA ILE A 261 22.35 -21.89 4.79
C ILE A 261 21.68 -22.13 6.14
N LYS A 262 22.51 -22.28 7.20
CA LYS A 262 22.04 -22.35 8.59
C LYS A 262 22.68 -21.25 9.42
N TYR A 263 21.86 -20.55 10.24
CA TYR A 263 22.34 -19.59 11.22
C TYR A 263 22.47 -20.26 12.58
N SER A 264 23.61 -20.08 13.26
CA SER A 264 23.74 -20.48 14.65
C SER A 264 23.06 -19.47 15.58
N GLU A 265 22.68 -19.91 16.79
CA GLU A 265 22.13 -18.98 17.79
C GLU A 265 23.07 -17.82 18.13
N ASP A 266 24.37 -18.11 18.15
CA ASP A 266 25.40 -17.09 18.40
C ASP A 266 25.49 -16.08 17.25
N ALA A 267 25.30 -16.51 15.99
CA ALA A 267 25.24 -15.61 14.85
C ALA A 267 24.02 -14.66 14.94
N ILE A 268 22.84 -15.18 15.28
CA ILE A 268 21.62 -14.39 15.49
C ILE A 268 21.82 -13.34 16.59
N LYS A 269 22.37 -13.74 17.75
CA LYS A 269 22.68 -12.83 18.85
C LYS A 269 23.70 -11.78 18.44
N ALA A 270 24.78 -12.21 17.76
CA ALA A 270 25.81 -11.29 17.28
C ALA A 270 25.25 -10.27 16.28
N ALA A 271 24.37 -10.69 15.37
CA ALA A 271 23.73 -9.79 14.40
C ALA A 271 22.92 -8.67 15.10
N ALA A 272 22.10 -9.01 16.08
CA ALA A 272 21.33 -8.02 16.84
C ALA A 272 22.23 -7.08 17.66
N ASP A 273 23.25 -7.61 18.35
CA ASP A 273 24.16 -6.85 19.19
C ASP A 273 25.05 -5.91 18.35
N LEU A 274 25.66 -6.42 17.27
CA LEU A 274 26.52 -5.62 16.39
C LEU A 274 25.71 -4.57 15.63
N ALA A 275 24.51 -4.90 15.13
CA ALA A 275 23.64 -3.93 14.50
C ALA A 275 23.28 -2.78 15.47
N SER A 276 22.94 -3.13 16.72
CA SER A 276 22.64 -2.13 17.76
C SER A 276 23.80 -1.20 18.03
N ARG A 277 25.03 -1.71 18.10
CA ARG A 277 26.23 -0.92 18.47
C ARG A 277 26.83 -0.11 17.34
N HIS A 278 26.78 -0.62 16.11
CA HIS A 278 27.54 -0.06 14.99
C HIS A 278 26.70 0.62 13.92
N ILE A 279 25.41 0.32 13.81
CA ILE A 279 24.50 0.94 12.85
C ILE A 279 23.62 1.95 13.60
N ASN A 280 24.01 3.25 13.54
CA ASN A 280 23.36 4.29 14.34
C ASN A 280 22.33 5.14 13.57
N ASP A 281 22.28 5.02 12.26
CA ASP A 281 21.40 5.77 11.36
C ASP A 281 20.06 5.04 11.09
N ARG A 282 19.89 3.82 11.63
CA ARG A 282 18.70 2.98 11.47
C ARG A 282 18.29 2.35 12.81
N HIS A 283 17.08 1.84 12.87
CA HIS A 283 16.50 1.25 14.08
C HIS A 283 16.36 -0.27 14.00
N LEU A 284 16.36 -0.92 15.17
CA LEU A 284 15.99 -2.30 15.32
C LEU A 284 14.46 -2.46 15.06
N PRO A 285 14.00 -3.60 14.54
CA PRO A 285 14.76 -4.78 14.15
C PRO A 285 15.34 -4.70 12.73
N ASP A 286 14.95 -3.73 11.90
CA ASP A 286 15.24 -3.62 10.48
C ASP A 286 16.75 -3.74 10.17
N LYS A 287 17.58 -2.95 10.85
CA LYS A 287 19.05 -3.02 10.68
C LYS A 287 19.66 -4.37 11.05
N ALA A 288 19.06 -5.14 11.96
CA ALA A 288 19.56 -6.46 12.34
C ALA A 288 19.09 -7.55 11.36
N ILE A 289 17.89 -7.39 10.81
CA ILE A 289 17.36 -8.22 9.72
C ILE A 289 18.27 -8.09 8.50
N ASP A 290 18.64 -6.88 8.11
CA ASP A 290 19.56 -6.66 6.99
C ASP A 290 20.93 -7.32 7.22
N VAL A 291 21.44 -7.30 8.45
CA VAL A 291 22.73 -7.97 8.77
C VAL A 291 22.68 -9.47 8.55
N ILE A 292 21.59 -10.15 8.94
CA ILE A 292 21.47 -11.61 8.69
C ILE A 292 21.22 -11.90 7.20
N ASP A 293 20.48 -11.06 6.51
CA ASP A 293 20.20 -11.20 5.08
C ASP A 293 21.48 -11.05 4.26
N GLU A 294 22.25 -9.99 4.50
CA GLU A 294 23.55 -9.74 3.85
C GLU A 294 24.57 -10.84 4.14
N ALA A 295 24.63 -11.31 5.41
CA ALA A 295 25.51 -12.42 5.78
C ALA A 295 25.12 -13.71 5.05
N GLY A 296 23.82 -14.00 4.92
CA GLY A 296 23.30 -15.13 4.18
C GLY A 296 23.63 -15.07 2.70
N ALA A 297 23.39 -13.91 2.08
CA ALA A 297 23.71 -13.69 0.67
C ALA A 297 25.21 -13.85 0.40
N SER A 298 26.07 -13.31 1.27
CA SER A 298 27.52 -13.41 1.15
C SER A 298 28.03 -14.84 1.25
N LEU A 299 27.49 -15.64 2.18
CA LEU A 299 27.86 -17.06 2.32
C LEU A 299 27.40 -17.92 1.14
N ARG A 300 26.23 -17.61 0.56
CA ARG A 300 25.71 -18.34 -0.62
C ARG A 300 26.58 -18.15 -1.86
N LEU A 301 27.32 -17.05 -1.97
CA LEU A 301 28.15 -16.72 -3.12
C LEU A 301 29.59 -17.29 -3.01
N GLN A 302 29.96 -17.84 -1.85
CA GLN A 302 31.24 -18.52 -1.62
C GLN A 302 31.15 -19.99 -1.96
#